data_fdfeee04c6f138ad77d8604dce699500
#
_entry.id   fdfeee04c6f138ad77d8604dce699500
#
_cell.length_a   1.000
_cell.length_b   1.000
_cell.length_c   1.000
_cell.angle_alpha   90.00
_cell.angle_beta   90.00
_cell.angle_gamma   90.00
#
_symmetry.space_group_name_H-M   'P 1'
#
loop_
_entity.id
_entity.type
_entity.pdbx_description
1 polymer ?
#
loop_
_entity_poly.entity_id
_entity_poly.type
_entity_poly.pdbx_seq_one_letter_code
_entity_poly.pdbx_strand_id
1 'polypeptide(L)'
;MRAISGLWRWRRNPLCRATDLAEAWVALAALLLILLAAPVVGSLVGGAAQDALQRSVRAQHEARHLVTATVVRKLDRSPLDADPETSSGRDLRNRVLADWTAPDGSPHRGPVLASLKDPRQGDEFRIWTDRHGRMVARPLDSATASTHAVLAGFGAALATGGLIEGGRRLIVWRMVRRRYARWDQAWDRAGPDWGRTGAGS
;
A
#
# COMPACT_ATOMS: atom_id res chain seq x y z
N MET A 1 -11.42 5.89 24.32
CA MET A 1 -10.51 5.31 25.35
C MET A 1 -11.00 5.49 26.81
N ARG A 2 -11.96 6.37 27.11
CA ARG A 2 -12.51 6.50 28.48
C ARG A 2 -13.29 5.26 29.00
N ALA A 3 -13.82 4.41 28.12
CA ALA A 3 -14.56 3.20 28.51
C ALA A 3 -13.70 2.08 29.10
N ILE A 4 -12.42 2.00 28.71
CA ILE A 4 -11.53 0.91 29.14
C ILE A 4 -10.91 1.15 30.53
N SER A 5 -10.65 2.39 30.88
CA SER A 5 -10.07 2.74 32.19
C SER A 5 -11.02 2.51 33.37
N GLY A 6 -12.33 2.30 33.12
CA GLY A 6 -13.37 2.03 34.13
C GLY A 6 -13.60 0.56 34.43
N LEU A 7 -13.17 -0.37 33.58
CA LEU A 7 -13.54 -1.79 33.65
C LEU A 7 -13.26 -2.46 35.02
N TRP A 8 -12.18 -2.14 35.69
CA TRP A 8 -11.83 -2.72 37.00
C TRP A 8 -12.58 -2.09 38.19
N ARG A 9 -12.87 -0.78 38.12
CA ARG A 9 -13.66 -0.08 39.15
C ARG A 9 -15.14 -0.41 39.06
N TRP A 10 -15.65 -0.79 37.90
CA TRP A 10 -17.08 -1.01 37.64
C TRP A 10 -17.55 -2.41 37.94
N ARG A 11 -16.66 -3.37 38.07
CA ARG A 11 -17.00 -4.77 38.37
C ARG A 11 -17.74 -4.98 39.75
N ARG A 12 -17.66 -4.00 40.63
CA ARG A 12 -18.31 -4.02 41.98
C ARG A 12 -19.38 -2.94 42.17
N ASN A 13 -19.78 -2.24 41.12
CA ASN A 13 -20.77 -1.19 41.22
C ASN A 13 -22.16 -1.75 40.89
N PRO A 14 -23.14 -1.77 41.86
CA PRO A 14 -24.51 -2.28 41.65
C PRO A 14 -25.31 -1.46 40.63
N LEU A 15 -24.83 -0.27 40.22
CA LEU A 15 -25.46 0.60 39.24
C LEU A 15 -24.99 0.31 37.80
N CYS A 16 -24.11 -0.69 37.58
CA CYS A 16 -23.59 -1.03 36.28
C CYS A 16 -24.65 -1.74 35.43
N ARG A 17 -25.12 -1.10 34.39
CA ARG A 17 -26.06 -1.71 33.44
C ARG A 17 -25.32 -2.76 32.58
N ALA A 18 -25.95 -3.92 32.37
CA ALA A 18 -25.39 -4.99 31.55
C ALA A 18 -24.98 -4.53 30.13
N THR A 19 -25.63 -3.48 29.62
CA THR A 19 -25.30 -2.87 28.30
C THR A 19 -23.96 -2.16 28.31
N ASP A 20 -23.58 -1.47 29.38
CA ASP A 20 -22.32 -0.73 29.45
C ASP A 20 -21.14 -1.71 29.54
N LEU A 21 -21.38 -2.82 30.26
CA LEU A 21 -20.42 -3.92 30.33
C LEU A 21 -20.23 -4.59 28.96
N ALA A 22 -21.30 -4.81 28.21
CA ALA A 22 -21.22 -5.38 26.86
C ALA A 22 -20.45 -4.46 25.89
N GLU A 23 -20.70 -3.14 25.93
CA GLU A 23 -19.95 -2.17 25.10
C GLU A 23 -18.46 -2.17 25.47
N ALA A 24 -18.13 -2.26 26.75
CA ALA A 24 -16.74 -2.33 27.21
C ALA A 24 -16.03 -3.62 26.75
N TRP A 25 -16.72 -4.77 26.79
CA TRP A 25 -16.18 -6.02 26.27
C TRP A 25 -15.98 -6.00 24.77
N VAL A 26 -16.91 -5.43 24.01
CA VAL A 26 -16.77 -5.26 22.56
C VAL A 26 -15.59 -4.34 22.24
N ALA A 27 -15.40 -3.26 23.00
CA ALA A 27 -14.26 -2.37 22.83
C ALA A 27 -12.92 -3.05 23.15
N LEU A 28 -12.88 -3.85 24.24
CA LEU A 28 -11.69 -4.61 24.62
C LEU A 28 -11.36 -5.68 23.59
N ALA A 29 -12.35 -6.43 23.13
CA ALA A 29 -12.16 -7.45 22.09
C ALA A 29 -11.65 -6.84 20.79
N ALA A 30 -12.22 -5.71 20.35
CA ALA A 30 -11.76 -5.00 19.16
C ALA A 30 -10.31 -4.51 19.31
N LEU A 31 -9.94 -3.97 20.49
CA LEU A 31 -8.58 -3.54 20.77
C LEU A 31 -7.59 -4.72 20.68
N LEU A 32 -7.92 -5.85 21.32
CA LEU A 32 -7.08 -7.05 21.28
C LEU A 32 -6.95 -7.59 19.85
N LEU A 33 -8.05 -7.60 19.09
CA LEU A 33 -8.03 -8.00 17.69
C LEU A 33 -7.14 -7.08 16.86
N ILE A 34 -7.21 -5.76 17.04
CA ILE A 34 -6.35 -4.82 16.32
C ILE A 34 -4.88 -5.07 16.67
N LEU A 35 -4.56 -5.23 17.94
CA LEU A 35 -3.19 -5.44 18.42
C LEU A 35 -2.58 -6.75 17.93
N LEU A 36 -3.39 -7.79 17.75
CA LEU A 36 -2.91 -9.11 17.31
C LEU A 36 -3.05 -9.31 15.80
N ALA A 37 -4.24 -9.06 15.24
CA ALA A 37 -4.51 -9.38 13.85
C ALA A 37 -3.87 -8.38 12.88
N ALA A 38 -3.85 -7.08 13.18
CA ALA A 38 -3.30 -6.09 12.27
C ALA A 38 -1.79 -6.31 11.97
N PRO A 39 -0.91 -6.51 12.97
CA PRO A 39 0.50 -6.79 12.69
C PRO A 39 0.72 -8.16 12.02
N VAL A 40 -0.09 -9.18 12.37
CA VAL A 40 0.01 -10.50 11.72
C VAL A 40 -0.36 -10.40 10.25
N VAL A 41 -1.50 -9.80 9.91
CA VAL A 41 -1.92 -9.61 8.52
C VAL A 41 -0.94 -8.73 7.77
N GLY A 42 -0.47 -7.64 8.39
CA GLY A 42 0.53 -6.74 7.80
C GLY A 42 1.84 -7.45 7.48
N SER A 43 2.35 -8.28 8.38
CA SER A 43 3.59 -9.02 8.18
C SER A 43 3.45 -10.12 7.11
N LEU A 44 2.32 -10.82 7.06
CA LEU A 44 2.04 -11.82 6.03
C LEU A 44 1.94 -11.19 4.64
N VAL A 45 1.19 -10.10 4.49
CA VAL A 45 1.05 -9.40 3.22
C VAL A 45 2.37 -8.77 2.79
N GLY A 46 3.09 -8.11 3.72
CA GLY A 46 4.41 -7.54 3.46
C GLY A 46 5.42 -8.59 3.03
N GLY A 47 5.47 -9.74 3.71
CA GLY A 47 6.33 -10.86 3.35
C GLY A 47 6.00 -11.44 1.98
N ALA A 48 4.73 -11.70 1.69
CA ALA A 48 4.30 -12.19 0.38
C ALA A 48 4.63 -11.21 -0.76
N ALA A 49 4.43 -9.91 -0.53
CA ALA A 49 4.80 -8.86 -1.47
C ALA A 49 6.32 -8.82 -1.70
N GLN A 50 7.11 -8.92 -0.62
CA GLN A 50 8.57 -8.98 -0.68
C GLN A 50 9.04 -10.16 -1.54
N ASP A 51 8.51 -11.36 -1.29
CA ASP A 51 8.89 -12.57 -2.03
C ASP A 51 8.51 -12.48 -3.51
N ALA A 52 7.34 -11.93 -3.82
CA ALA A 52 6.90 -11.73 -5.20
C ALA A 52 7.80 -10.73 -5.94
N LEU A 53 8.13 -9.60 -5.32
CA LEU A 53 9.01 -8.58 -5.88
C LEU A 53 10.44 -9.10 -6.04
N GLN A 54 10.98 -9.81 -5.07
CA GLN A 54 12.33 -10.41 -5.18
C GLN A 54 12.43 -11.47 -6.26
N ARG A 55 11.38 -12.28 -6.47
CA ARG A 55 11.32 -13.22 -7.60
C ARG A 55 11.33 -12.47 -8.93
N SER A 56 10.57 -11.40 -9.05
CA SER A 56 10.56 -10.56 -10.25
C SER A 56 11.92 -9.91 -10.52
N VAL A 57 12.57 -9.38 -9.48
CA VAL A 57 13.92 -8.78 -9.59
C VAL A 57 14.93 -9.84 -10.04
N ARG A 58 14.95 -11.03 -9.43
CA ARG A 58 15.85 -12.13 -9.83
C ARG A 58 15.62 -12.54 -11.28
N ALA A 59 14.38 -12.76 -11.70
CA ALA A 59 14.04 -13.10 -13.07
C ALA A 59 14.50 -12.01 -14.06
N GLN A 60 14.39 -10.73 -13.68
CA GLN A 60 14.91 -9.63 -14.49
C GLN A 60 16.42 -9.60 -14.57
N HIS A 61 17.13 -9.91 -13.47
CA HIS A 61 18.59 -9.96 -13.47
C HIS A 61 19.12 -11.13 -14.30
N GLU A 62 18.45 -12.27 -14.29
CA GLU A 62 18.81 -13.44 -15.12
C GLU A 62 18.55 -13.22 -16.61
N ALA A 63 17.50 -12.44 -16.94
CA ALA A 63 17.12 -12.15 -18.32
C ALA A 63 17.85 -10.95 -18.92
N ARG A 64 18.53 -10.14 -18.10
CA ARG A 64 19.17 -8.88 -18.54
C ARG A 64 20.66 -8.93 -18.32
N HIS A 65 21.40 -8.60 -19.37
CA HIS A 65 22.86 -8.61 -19.37
C HIS A 65 23.40 -7.20 -19.59
N LEU A 66 24.45 -6.85 -18.84
CA LEU A 66 25.15 -5.60 -19.02
C LEU A 66 26.23 -5.80 -20.06
N VAL A 67 26.07 -5.15 -21.23
CA VAL A 67 27.05 -5.21 -22.32
C VAL A 67 27.66 -3.83 -22.56
N THR A 68 28.90 -3.84 -23.10
CA THR A 68 29.56 -2.61 -23.49
C THR A 68 29.14 -2.27 -24.94
N ALA A 69 28.72 -1.02 -25.14
CA ALA A 69 28.38 -0.48 -26.43
C ALA A 69 29.39 0.62 -26.78
N THR A 70 29.83 0.66 -28.06
CA THR A 70 30.77 1.64 -28.57
C THR A 70 30.03 2.64 -29.46
N VAL A 71 30.26 3.93 -29.23
CA VAL A 71 29.64 5.02 -29.99
C VAL A 71 30.21 5.03 -31.41
N VAL A 72 29.35 4.89 -32.41
CA VAL A 72 29.71 5.05 -33.83
C VAL A 72 29.59 6.50 -34.25
N ARG A 73 28.48 7.16 -33.91
CA ARG A 73 28.26 8.58 -34.19
C ARG A 73 27.16 9.15 -33.29
N LYS A 74 27.23 10.45 -33.07
CA LYS A 74 26.15 11.18 -32.39
C LYS A 74 24.97 11.37 -33.36
N LEU A 75 23.78 11.15 -32.91
CA LEU A 75 22.56 11.41 -33.65
C LEU A 75 22.03 12.80 -33.24
N ASP A 76 21.74 13.64 -34.24
CA ASP A 76 21.18 14.96 -33.97
C ASP A 76 19.79 14.82 -33.34
N ARG A 77 19.44 15.80 -32.51
CA ARG A 77 18.13 15.87 -31.90
C ARG A 77 17.05 15.93 -32.96
N SER A 78 16.04 15.09 -32.85
CA SER A 78 14.83 15.26 -33.66
C SER A 78 14.15 16.58 -33.24
N PRO A 79 13.73 17.43 -34.20
CA PRO A 79 13.04 18.69 -33.90
C PRO A 79 11.74 18.51 -33.11
N LEU A 80 11.21 17.28 -33.04
CA LEU A 80 9.98 16.92 -32.32
C LEU A 80 10.17 16.65 -30.81
N ASP A 81 11.42 16.53 -30.35
CA ASP A 81 11.73 16.28 -28.93
C ASP A 81 12.08 17.56 -28.14
N ALA A 82 11.84 18.72 -28.74
CA ALA A 82 12.13 20.02 -28.13
C ALA A 82 10.95 20.53 -27.29
N ASP A 83 10.54 19.79 -26.26
CA ASP A 83 9.69 20.32 -25.19
C ASP A 83 10.60 20.75 -24.02
N PRO A 84 10.86 22.07 -23.82
CA PRO A 84 11.79 22.55 -22.81
C PRO A 84 11.27 22.40 -21.37
N GLU A 85 10.00 22.07 -21.15
CA GLU A 85 9.42 21.95 -19.83
C GLU A 85 9.55 20.55 -19.20
N THR A 86 9.83 19.53 -20.00
CA THR A 86 10.00 18.14 -19.48
C THR A 86 11.45 17.71 -19.29
N SER A 87 12.41 18.55 -19.66
CA SER A 87 13.83 18.28 -19.41
C SER A 87 14.24 18.68 -17.99
N SER A 88 13.76 17.94 -17.00
CA SER A 88 14.41 17.93 -15.69
C SER A 88 15.85 17.49 -15.90
N GLY A 89 16.82 18.26 -15.38
CA GLY A 89 18.27 18.17 -15.59
C GLY A 89 18.95 16.82 -15.29
N ARG A 90 18.23 15.70 -15.36
CA ARG A 90 18.69 14.32 -15.26
C ARG A 90 18.78 13.61 -16.61
N ASP A 91 18.18 14.14 -17.68
CA ASP A 91 18.18 13.53 -19.00
C ASP A 91 19.17 14.19 -19.97
N LEU A 92 20.41 14.38 -19.50
CA LEU A 92 21.56 14.64 -20.38
C LEU A 92 21.97 13.35 -21.14
N ARG A 93 21.00 12.57 -21.59
CA ARG A 93 21.22 11.39 -22.39
C ARG A 93 21.28 11.80 -23.84
N ASN A 94 22.49 11.83 -24.39
CA ASN A 94 22.65 12.08 -25.79
C ASN A 94 22.30 10.83 -26.60
N ARG A 95 21.48 10.97 -27.64
CA ARG A 95 21.12 9.88 -28.54
C ARG A 95 22.32 9.62 -29.48
N VAL A 96 22.80 8.39 -29.47
CA VAL A 96 23.93 7.97 -30.31
C VAL A 96 23.58 6.72 -31.11
N LEU A 97 24.20 6.55 -32.28
CA LEU A 97 24.27 5.27 -32.93
C LEU A 97 25.43 4.51 -32.32
N ALA A 98 25.18 3.33 -31.75
CA ALA A 98 26.19 2.52 -31.11
C ALA A 98 26.19 1.09 -31.66
N ASP A 99 27.35 0.45 -31.56
CA ASP A 99 27.56 -0.97 -31.80
C ASP A 99 27.76 -1.70 -30.51
N TRP A 100 27.19 -2.90 -30.42
CA TRP A 100 27.39 -3.81 -29.25
C TRP A 100 27.27 -5.26 -29.68
N THR A 101 27.87 -6.14 -28.95
CA THR A 101 27.73 -7.57 -29.11
C THR A 101 26.81 -8.13 -28.04
N ALA A 102 25.79 -8.85 -28.48
CA ALA A 102 24.87 -9.52 -27.53
C ALA A 102 25.55 -10.68 -26.81
N PRO A 103 25.01 -11.17 -25.69
CA PRO A 103 25.53 -12.34 -24.97
C PRO A 103 25.57 -13.62 -25.81
N ASP A 104 24.73 -13.75 -26.84
CA ASP A 104 24.73 -14.86 -27.78
C ASP A 104 25.81 -14.71 -28.91
N GLY A 105 26.61 -13.65 -28.87
CA GLY A 105 27.67 -13.37 -29.82
C GLY A 105 27.21 -12.60 -31.07
N SER A 106 25.94 -12.31 -31.23
CA SER A 106 25.42 -11.57 -32.40
C SER A 106 25.76 -10.07 -32.32
N PRO A 107 26.27 -9.48 -33.45
CA PRO A 107 26.53 -8.04 -33.49
C PRO A 107 25.24 -7.27 -33.71
N HIS A 108 25.07 -6.16 -32.97
CA HIS A 108 23.95 -5.26 -33.08
C HIS A 108 24.41 -3.82 -33.28
N ARG A 109 23.61 -3.07 -34.07
CA ARG A 109 23.77 -1.63 -34.27
C ARG A 109 22.42 -0.94 -34.18
N GLY A 110 22.35 0.14 -33.39
CA GLY A 110 21.09 0.86 -33.25
C GLY A 110 21.22 2.18 -32.51
N PRO A 111 20.12 2.98 -32.50
CA PRO A 111 20.06 4.22 -31.75
C PRO A 111 19.90 3.91 -30.26
N VAL A 112 20.79 4.46 -29.43
CA VAL A 112 20.84 4.25 -27.98
C VAL A 112 20.93 5.58 -27.26
N LEU A 113 20.37 5.68 -26.07
CA LEU A 113 20.57 6.80 -25.17
C LEU A 113 21.85 6.58 -24.37
N ALA A 114 22.92 7.28 -24.72
CA ALA A 114 24.16 7.20 -23.96
C ALA A 114 24.08 7.95 -22.65
N SER A 115 24.58 7.35 -21.58
CA SER A 115 24.69 8.00 -20.25
C SER A 115 25.91 8.92 -20.17
N LEU A 116 26.58 9.20 -21.28
CA LEU A 116 27.74 10.06 -21.39
C LEU A 116 27.33 11.53 -21.54
N LYS A 117 28.09 12.42 -20.93
CA LYS A 117 27.81 13.87 -20.93
C LYS A 117 28.06 14.52 -22.32
N ASP A 118 29.05 14.02 -23.06
CA ASP A 118 29.38 14.44 -24.45
C ASP A 118 29.98 13.26 -25.20
N PRO A 119 29.15 12.38 -25.79
CA PRO A 119 29.62 11.17 -26.43
C PRO A 119 30.40 11.48 -27.72
N ARG A 120 31.58 10.90 -27.86
CA ARG A 120 32.43 10.96 -29.05
C ARG A 120 32.50 9.60 -29.71
N GLN A 121 32.84 9.58 -30.96
CA GLN A 121 33.07 8.34 -31.70
C GLN A 121 34.18 7.53 -31.02
N GLY A 122 33.92 6.25 -30.76
CA GLY A 122 34.83 5.34 -30.06
C GLY A 122 34.64 5.29 -28.54
N ASP A 123 33.83 6.17 -27.95
CA ASP A 123 33.56 6.10 -26.54
C ASP A 123 32.77 4.85 -26.20
N GLU A 124 33.10 4.23 -25.07
CA GLU A 124 32.41 3.05 -24.55
C GLU A 124 31.50 3.42 -23.42
N PHE A 125 30.31 2.81 -23.41
CA PHE A 125 29.35 2.93 -22.29
C PHE A 125 28.57 1.64 -22.12
N ARG A 126 27.94 1.48 -20.96
CA ARG A 126 27.21 0.26 -20.64
C ARG A 126 25.73 0.40 -20.93
N ILE A 127 25.16 -0.64 -21.54
CA ILE A 127 23.73 -0.77 -21.81
C ILE A 127 23.20 -2.11 -21.29
N TRP A 128 21.92 -2.13 -20.95
CA TRP A 128 21.25 -3.36 -20.58
C TRP A 128 20.56 -3.97 -21.79
N THR A 129 20.83 -5.25 -22.05
CA THR A 129 20.25 -6.01 -23.16
C THR A 129 19.65 -7.33 -22.66
N ASP A 130 18.73 -7.90 -23.43
CA ASP A 130 18.36 -9.30 -23.31
C ASP A 130 19.44 -10.22 -23.95
N ARG A 131 19.19 -11.53 -23.94
CA ARG A 131 20.10 -12.52 -24.54
C ARG A 131 20.33 -12.31 -26.03
N HIS A 132 19.35 -11.70 -26.73
CA HIS A 132 19.35 -11.46 -28.16
C HIS A 132 19.79 -10.05 -28.51
N GLY A 133 20.40 -9.32 -27.60
CA GLY A 133 20.94 -7.99 -27.85
C GLY A 133 19.90 -6.87 -27.94
N ARG A 134 18.61 -7.11 -27.67
CA ARG A 134 17.61 -6.05 -27.65
C ARG A 134 17.78 -5.24 -26.35
N MET A 135 17.73 -3.92 -26.48
CA MET A 135 17.81 -3.03 -25.34
C MET A 135 16.62 -3.23 -24.39
N VAL A 136 16.93 -3.32 -23.11
CA VAL A 136 15.95 -3.40 -22.03
C VAL A 136 16.21 -2.33 -20.99
N ALA A 137 15.18 -1.94 -20.27
CA ALA A 137 15.32 -0.99 -19.17
C ALA A 137 16.21 -1.59 -18.07
N ARG A 138 16.90 -0.72 -17.32
CA ARG A 138 17.69 -1.12 -16.15
C ARG A 138 16.81 -1.95 -15.20
N PRO A 139 17.32 -3.05 -14.63
CA PRO A 139 16.59 -3.81 -13.61
C PRO A 139 16.20 -2.93 -12.44
N LEU A 140 15.06 -3.25 -11.82
CA LEU A 140 14.61 -2.57 -10.60
C LEU A 140 15.62 -2.83 -9.48
N ASP A 141 15.90 -1.79 -8.71
CA ASP A 141 16.75 -1.90 -7.53
C ASP A 141 16.01 -2.63 -6.40
N SER A 142 16.71 -3.54 -5.71
CA SER A 142 16.18 -4.30 -4.58
C SER A 142 15.69 -3.40 -3.43
N ALA A 143 16.29 -2.24 -3.25
CA ALA A 143 15.88 -1.26 -2.25
C ALA A 143 14.48 -0.70 -2.51
N THR A 144 14.16 -0.42 -3.79
CA THR A 144 12.82 0.04 -4.18
C THR A 144 11.77 -1.05 -3.95
N ALA A 145 12.10 -2.30 -4.23
CA ALA A 145 11.22 -3.44 -4.02
C ALA A 145 10.87 -3.62 -2.53
N SER A 146 11.86 -3.52 -1.63
CA SER A 146 11.63 -3.63 -0.18
C SER A 146 10.74 -2.51 0.37
N THR A 147 10.92 -1.29 -0.09
CA THR A 147 10.07 -0.15 0.31
C THR A 147 8.60 -0.38 -0.05
N HIS A 148 8.32 -0.88 -1.26
CA HIS A 148 6.94 -1.17 -1.67
C HIS A 148 6.33 -2.32 -0.86
N ALA A 149 7.10 -3.35 -0.52
CA ALA A 149 6.65 -4.45 0.31
C ALA A 149 6.27 -3.99 1.73
N VAL A 150 7.09 -3.12 2.34
CA VAL A 150 6.80 -2.53 3.66
C VAL A 150 5.53 -1.68 3.60
N LEU A 151 5.37 -0.84 2.58
CA LEU A 151 4.16 -0.04 2.40
C LEU A 151 2.91 -0.90 2.21
N ALA A 152 3.00 -1.99 1.44
CA ALA A 152 1.91 -2.93 1.26
C ALA A 152 1.51 -3.60 2.59
N GLY A 153 2.48 -4.04 3.38
CA GLY A 153 2.25 -4.61 4.71
C GLY A 153 1.60 -3.62 5.67
N PHE A 154 2.09 -2.37 5.67
CA PHE A 154 1.52 -1.31 6.50
C PHE A 154 0.09 -0.96 6.08
N GLY A 155 -0.16 -0.85 4.77
CA GLY A 155 -1.52 -0.65 4.23
C GLY A 155 -2.49 -1.75 4.63
N ALA A 156 -2.06 -3.03 4.58
CA ALA A 156 -2.85 -4.17 5.01
C ALA A 156 -3.15 -4.13 6.52
N ALA A 157 -2.18 -3.77 7.34
CA ALA A 157 -2.37 -3.61 8.79
C ALA A 157 -3.39 -2.51 9.11
N LEU A 158 -3.29 -1.34 8.45
CA LEU A 158 -4.25 -0.25 8.61
C LEU A 158 -5.66 -0.64 8.14
N ALA A 159 -5.78 -1.31 7.00
CA ALA A 159 -7.06 -1.79 6.48
C ALA A 159 -7.71 -2.79 7.47
N THR A 160 -6.93 -3.72 8.02
CA THR A 160 -7.40 -4.68 9.04
C THR A 160 -7.89 -3.95 10.29
N GLY A 161 -7.12 -3.00 10.81
CA GLY A 161 -7.54 -2.17 11.94
C GLY A 161 -8.81 -1.38 11.68
N GLY A 162 -8.91 -0.78 10.49
CA GLY A 162 -10.10 -0.05 10.04
C GLY A 162 -11.35 -0.92 9.94
N LEU A 163 -11.22 -2.15 9.45
CA LEU A 163 -12.33 -3.11 9.36
C LEU A 163 -12.81 -3.55 10.74
N ILE A 164 -11.88 -3.84 11.66
CA ILE A 164 -12.22 -4.22 13.05
C ILE A 164 -12.94 -3.06 13.76
N GLU A 165 -12.43 -1.84 13.65
CA GLU A 165 -13.03 -0.65 14.24
C GLU A 165 -14.39 -0.34 13.60
N GLY A 166 -14.54 -0.47 12.28
CA GLY A 166 -15.82 -0.35 11.60
C GLY A 166 -16.85 -1.38 12.09
N GLY A 167 -16.44 -2.64 12.24
CA GLY A 167 -17.25 -3.70 12.82
C GLY A 167 -17.69 -3.39 14.25
N ARG A 168 -16.76 -2.91 15.11
CA ARG A 168 -17.07 -2.46 16.47
C ARG A 168 -18.13 -1.36 16.48
N ARG A 169 -17.95 -0.33 15.64
CA ARG A 169 -18.92 0.78 15.55
C ARG A 169 -20.29 0.30 15.12
N LEU A 170 -20.34 -0.63 14.14
CA LEU A 170 -21.60 -1.20 13.67
C LEU A 170 -22.32 -2.00 14.77
N ILE A 171 -21.58 -2.79 15.54
CA ILE A 171 -22.14 -3.56 16.68
C ILE A 171 -22.73 -2.60 17.72
N VAL A 172 -21.96 -1.60 18.16
CA VAL A 172 -22.40 -0.60 19.12
C VAL A 172 -23.64 0.16 18.61
N TRP A 173 -23.61 0.60 17.35
CA TRP A 173 -24.75 1.28 16.72
C TRP A 173 -26.02 0.40 16.71
N ARG A 174 -25.90 -0.90 16.40
CA ARG A 174 -27.04 -1.84 16.47
C ARG A 174 -27.56 -2.02 17.88
N MET A 175 -26.67 -2.08 18.88
CA MET A 175 -27.06 -2.18 20.29
C MET A 175 -27.85 -0.94 20.73
N VAL A 176 -27.39 0.24 20.38
CA VAL A 176 -28.06 1.53 20.68
C VAL A 176 -29.42 1.60 20.00
N ARG A 177 -29.52 1.26 18.70
CA ARG A 177 -30.80 1.22 17.97
C ARG A 177 -31.82 0.27 18.61
N ARG A 178 -31.39 -0.92 19.03
CA ARG A 178 -32.25 -1.87 19.74
C ARG A 178 -32.71 -1.34 21.10
N ARG A 179 -31.92 -0.51 21.75
CA ARG A 179 -32.30 0.17 23.00
C ARG A 179 -33.40 1.19 22.74
N TYR A 180 -33.29 2.03 21.74
CA TYR A 180 -34.34 3.01 21.40
C TYR A 180 -35.65 2.34 21.00
N ALA A 181 -35.60 1.31 20.18
CA ALA A 181 -36.81 0.57 19.80
C ALA A 181 -37.54 -0.06 20.99
N ARG A 182 -36.80 -0.52 22.00
CA ARG A 182 -37.42 -1.01 23.24
C ARG A 182 -38.02 0.12 24.10
N TRP A 183 -37.43 1.30 24.08
CA TRP A 183 -37.94 2.47 24.74
C TRP A 183 -39.24 2.93 24.10
N ASP A 184 -39.28 3.05 22.80
CA ASP A 184 -40.48 3.41 22.03
C ASP A 184 -41.62 2.47 22.38
N GLN A 185 -41.38 1.15 22.36
CA GLN A 185 -42.39 0.16 22.74
C GLN A 185 -42.83 0.26 24.19
N ALA A 186 -41.96 0.71 25.09
CA ALA A 186 -42.33 0.92 26.51
C ALA A 186 -43.22 2.15 26.66
N TRP A 187 -42.94 3.24 25.92
CA TRP A 187 -43.75 4.44 25.89
C TRP A 187 -45.12 4.18 25.27
N ASP A 188 -45.21 3.44 24.16
CA ASP A 188 -46.48 3.07 23.52
C ASP A 188 -47.40 2.26 24.49
N ARG A 189 -46.81 1.46 25.35
CA ARG A 189 -47.55 0.71 26.37
C ARG A 189 -47.99 1.54 27.56
N ALA A 190 -47.19 2.53 27.97
CA ALA A 190 -47.47 3.39 29.11
C ALA A 190 -48.36 4.59 28.77
N GLY A 191 -48.31 5.08 27.50
CA GLY A 191 -49.02 6.25 27.00
C GLY A 191 -50.54 6.24 27.22
N PRO A 192 -51.28 5.13 26.99
CA PRO A 192 -52.73 5.08 27.25
C PRO A 192 -53.17 5.27 28.69
N ASP A 193 -52.29 5.01 29.66
CA ASP A 193 -52.63 5.07 31.08
C ASP A 193 -52.27 6.42 31.75
N TRP A 194 -51.49 7.24 31.06
CA TRP A 194 -51.13 8.58 31.52
C TRP A 194 -52.31 9.53 31.40
N GLY A 195 -53.08 9.70 32.39
CA GLY A 195 -54.26 10.60 32.40
C GLY A 195 -55.52 9.95 32.95
N ARG A 196 -55.54 8.63 33.15
CA ARG A 196 -56.69 7.95 33.76
C ARG A 196 -56.69 7.91 35.26
N THR A 197 -55.54 8.13 35.92
CA THR A 197 -55.41 8.07 37.38
C THR A 197 -55.59 9.39 38.07
N GLY A 198 -56.08 10.47 37.38
CA GLY A 198 -56.17 11.80 37.95
C GLY A 198 -57.55 12.44 38.02
N ALA A 199 -58.66 11.77 37.66
CA ALA A 199 -60.00 12.38 37.65
C ALA A 199 -61.04 11.43 38.23
N GLY A 200 -60.90 11.14 39.51
CA GLY A 200 -61.89 10.32 40.26
C GLY A 200 -61.84 10.57 41.75
N SER A 201 -62.27 11.76 42.17
CA SER A 201 -62.79 12.02 43.52
C SER A 201 -63.67 13.26 43.50
#